data_bd5886e52c4739e6e13ce72f9f5c1b1e
#
_entry.id   bd5886e52c4739e6e13ce72f9f5c1b1e
#
_cell.length_a   1.000
_cell.length_b   1.000
_cell.length_c   1.000
_cell.angle_alpha   90.00
_cell.angle_beta   90.00
_cell.angle_gamma   90.00
#
_symmetry.space_group_name_H-M   'P 1'
#
loop_
_entity.id
_entity.type
_entity.pdbx_description
1 polymer ?
#
loop_
_entity_poly.entity_id
_entity_poly.type
_entity_poly.pdbx_seq_one_letter_code
_entity_poly.pdbx_strand_id
1 'polypeptide(L)'
;LIRDEKTLSGRVHVGSMRGVAVHGLIAEILSEYGIANEFRFELNDFDPFDSMPSYLDTGKFREQVGKPLYTVPSPEQGFKNYAEYFGDEFVDVHTKAGFTPNYYRATELYRSGKMDAYIKIALERASDVRRILKEVSGSEKDESWLPVSVVCEKCGKMMTTRAYDYDSETVGYSCDKNPDEAKSCGHSGRVAPWRGTAKLFWKVDWAAKWVAQGVDIEGGGKDHSTKGGSRDVANHICRKIFDSEPPFDIPYEFFLVGGKKMASSKGRGASAKEMSDLFPPQIFRLVLIGKDIREQIDVDPVGESVPRLYDWYDELADGVREGRVDDYSRLFTLCELPSKRAGFTAPWNMRFREVAFIVQM
;
A
#
# COMPACT_ATOMS: atom_id res chain seq x y z
N LEU A 1 0.14 -12.67 12.18
CA LEU A 1 0.21 -11.26 11.75
C LEU A 1 -0.26 -11.10 10.31
N ILE A 2 -1.22 -10.24 10.06
CA ILE A 2 -1.68 -9.78 8.75
C ILE A 2 -1.01 -8.44 8.48
N ARG A 3 -0.45 -8.26 7.28
CA ARG A 3 0.23 -7.01 6.92
C ARG A 3 -0.26 -6.48 5.57
N ASP A 4 -0.27 -5.18 5.43
CA ASP A 4 -0.41 -4.47 4.16
C ASP A 4 0.45 -3.20 4.19
N GLU A 5 0.73 -2.60 3.04
CA GLU A 5 1.53 -1.38 2.98
C GLU A 5 1.09 -0.44 1.85
N LYS A 6 1.40 0.84 2.05
CA LYS A 6 1.27 1.85 0.99
C LYS A 6 2.40 2.86 1.03
N THR A 7 3.08 3.02 -0.09
CA THR A 7 3.99 4.14 -0.33
C THR A 7 3.18 5.44 -0.46
N LEU A 8 3.53 6.44 0.33
CA LEU A 8 2.82 7.72 0.43
C LEU A 8 3.32 8.73 -0.62
N SER A 9 3.41 8.32 -1.87
CA SER A 9 3.95 9.12 -2.99
C SER A 9 3.02 10.21 -3.51
N GLY A 10 1.88 10.44 -2.86
CA GLY A 10 0.87 11.44 -3.20
C GLY A 10 -0.50 11.03 -2.69
N ARG A 11 -1.53 11.75 -3.14
CA ARG A 11 -2.92 11.44 -2.81
C ARG A 11 -3.24 10.01 -3.22
N VAL A 12 -3.63 9.19 -2.24
CA VAL A 12 -3.83 7.76 -2.46
C VAL A 12 -5.10 7.53 -3.28
N HIS A 13 -5.00 6.76 -4.36
CA HIS A 13 -6.17 6.39 -5.17
C HIS A 13 -7.02 5.32 -4.49
N VAL A 14 -8.33 5.30 -4.77
CA VAL A 14 -9.29 4.37 -4.14
C VAL A 14 -8.93 2.90 -4.35
N GLY A 15 -8.24 2.54 -5.42
CA GLY A 15 -7.79 1.16 -5.66
C GLY A 15 -6.90 0.59 -4.54
N SER A 16 -6.18 1.44 -3.81
CA SER A 16 -5.39 1.01 -2.65
C SER A 16 -6.26 0.57 -1.47
N MET A 17 -7.51 1.00 -1.41
CA MET A 17 -8.46 0.53 -0.40
C MET A 17 -8.87 -0.93 -0.59
N ARG A 18 -8.66 -1.51 -1.78
CA ARG A 18 -8.94 -2.94 -2.02
C ARG A 18 -8.08 -3.84 -1.12
N GLY A 19 -6.77 -3.56 -1.04
CA GLY A 19 -5.86 -4.26 -0.12
C GLY A 19 -6.30 -4.10 1.33
N VAL A 20 -6.54 -2.86 1.77
CA VAL A 20 -7.00 -2.56 3.13
C VAL A 20 -8.27 -3.34 3.48
N ALA A 21 -9.25 -3.37 2.57
CA ALA A 21 -10.52 -4.07 2.79
C ALA A 21 -10.33 -5.59 2.87
N VAL A 22 -9.52 -6.19 2.00
CA VAL A 22 -9.23 -7.62 2.00
C VAL A 22 -8.55 -8.03 3.31
N HIS A 23 -7.47 -7.37 3.69
CA HIS A 23 -6.73 -7.70 4.91
C HIS A 23 -7.51 -7.37 6.19
N GLY A 24 -8.21 -6.22 6.20
CA GLY A 24 -9.05 -5.83 7.31
C GLY A 24 -10.22 -6.79 7.53
N LEU A 25 -10.87 -7.24 6.45
CA LEU A 25 -11.96 -8.22 6.54
C LEU A 25 -11.47 -9.58 7.05
N ILE A 26 -10.27 -10.03 6.62
CA ILE A 26 -9.67 -11.26 7.15
C ILE A 26 -9.44 -11.12 8.66
N ALA A 27 -8.91 -9.99 9.12
CA ALA A 27 -8.70 -9.75 10.54
C ALA A 27 -10.03 -9.76 11.33
N GLU A 28 -11.08 -9.11 10.79
CA GLU A 28 -12.42 -9.11 11.38
C GLU A 28 -12.98 -10.53 11.50
N ILE A 29 -12.92 -11.32 10.42
CA ILE A 29 -13.43 -12.69 10.39
C ILE A 29 -12.66 -13.60 11.35
N LEU A 30 -11.32 -13.54 11.34
CA LEU A 30 -10.51 -14.33 12.28
C LEU A 30 -10.85 -14.00 13.74
N SER A 31 -11.09 -12.73 14.05
CA SER A 31 -11.51 -12.30 15.38
C SER A 31 -12.89 -12.82 15.74
N GLU A 32 -13.84 -12.86 14.82
CA GLU A 32 -15.18 -13.46 15.03
C GLU A 32 -15.10 -14.95 15.36
N TYR A 33 -14.13 -15.67 14.79
CA TYR A 33 -13.87 -17.08 15.10
C TYR A 33 -13.00 -17.28 16.35
N GLY A 34 -12.67 -16.22 17.09
CA GLY A 34 -11.82 -16.29 18.28
C GLY A 34 -10.35 -16.57 17.99
N ILE A 35 -9.91 -16.40 16.75
CA ILE A 35 -8.52 -16.59 16.34
C ILE A 35 -7.74 -15.31 16.61
N ALA A 36 -6.74 -15.39 17.50
CA ALA A 36 -5.88 -14.25 17.81
C ALA A 36 -5.14 -13.80 16.57
N ASN A 37 -5.28 -12.54 16.22
CA ASN A 37 -4.64 -11.95 15.06
C ASN A 37 -4.33 -10.48 15.30
N GLU A 38 -3.45 -9.93 14.47
CA GLU A 38 -3.13 -8.51 14.43
C GLU A 38 -3.04 -8.08 12.97
N PHE A 39 -3.72 -6.99 12.61
CA PHE A 39 -3.55 -6.34 11.33
C PHE A 39 -2.67 -5.10 11.49
N ARG A 40 -1.50 -5.11 10.84
CA ARG A 40 -0.58 -3.98 10.75
C ARG A 40 -0.59 -3.36 9.36
N PHE A 41 -0.60 -2.05 9.32
CA PHE A 41 -0.51 -1.32 8.06
C PHE A 41 0.72 -0.40 8.06
N GLU A 42 1.61 -0.60 7.08
CA GLU A 42 2.77 0.25 6.91
C GLU A 42 2.43 1.50 6.10
N LEU A 43 2.61 2.64 6.72
CA LEU A 43 2.69 3.93 6.06
C LEU A 43 4.13 4.11 5.56
N ASN A 44 4.41 3.66 4.33
CA ASN A 44 5.79 3.67 3.80
C ASN A 44 6.20 5.08 3.40
N ASP A 45 6.90 5.73 4.32
CA ASP A 45 7.42 7.09 4.24
C ASP A 45 8.90 7.15 3.86
N PHE A 46 9.56 5.98 3.70
CA PHE A 46 10.99 5.90 3.40
C PHE A 46 11.29 5.62 1.91
N ASP A 47 10.30 5.39 1.08
CA ASP A 47 10.50 5.36 -0.37
C ASP A 47 10.88 6.75 -0.89
N PRO A 48 11.57 6.84 -2.03
CA PRO A 48 11.88 8.13 -2.63
C PRO A 48 10.61 8.81 -3.18
N PHE A 49 10.58 10.13 -3.12
CA PHE A 49 9.66 10.93 -3.90
C PHE A 49 10.09 10.82 -5.38
N ASP A 50 9.56 9.80 -6.07
CA ASP A 50 10.04 9.32 -7.37
C ASP A 50 9.49 10.12 -8.54
N SER A 51 8.35 10.78 -8.38
CA SER A 51 7.68 11.58 -9.40
C SER A 51 6.85 12.67 -8.76
N MET A 52 6.64 13.76 -9.49
CA MET A 52 5.87 14.90 -9.01
C MET A 52 4.43 14.83 -9.53
N PRO A 53 3.43 14.65 -8.64
CA PRO A 53 2.03 14.73 -9.01
C PRO A 53 1.68 16.09 -9.60
N SER A 54 0.81 16.10 -10.62
CA SER A 54 0.45 17.29 -11.38
C SER A 54 -0.26 18.40 -10.59
N TYR A 55 -0.79 18.06 -9.41
CA TYR A 55 -1.48 19.01 -8.52
C TYR A 55 -0.53 19.72 -7.52
N LEU A 56 0.76 19.39 -7.53
CA LEU A 56 1.75 20.04 -6.66
C LEU A 56 2.40 21.26 -7.33
N ASP A 57 2.81 22.21 -6.51
CA ASP A 57 3.60 23.36 -6.94
C ASP A 57 5.00 22.90 -7.40
N THR A 58 5.23 23.02 -8.69
CA THR A 58 6.51 22.66 -9.32
C THR A 58 7.71 23.41 -8.72
N GLY A 59 7.54 24.69 -8.38
CA GLY A 59 8.60 25.50 -7.79
C GLY A 59 9.07 24.98 -6.45
N LYS A 60 8.13 24.52 -5.61
CA LYS A 60 8.41 24.01 -4.26
C LYS A 60 8.93 22.58 -4.25
N PHE A 61 8.43 21.69 -5.13
CA PHE A 61 8.64 20.26 -4.99
C PHE A 61 9.66 19.66 -5.96
N ARG A 62 10.01 20.33 -7.06
CA ARG A 62 10.93 19.80 -8.07
C ARG A 62 12.29 19.36 -7.50
N GLU A 63 12.88 20.17 -6.62
CA GLU A 63 14.17 19.87 -5.99
C GLU A 63 14.08 18.76 -4.94
N GLN A 64 12.88 18.35 -4.55
CA GLN A 64 12.65 17.28 -3.60
C GLN A 64 12.66 15.90 -4.27
N VAL A 65 12.47 15.82 -5.59
CA VAL A 65 12.45 14.56 -6.33
C VAL A 65 13.74 13.78 -6.07
N GLY A 66 13.57 12.52 -5.70
CA GLY A 66 14.63 11.58 -5.31
C GLY A 66 14.95 11.52 -3.82
N LYS A 67 14.40 12.41 -2.98
CA LYS A 67 14.53 12.35 -1.52
C LYS A 67 13.55 11.36 -0.90
N PRO A 68 13.85 10.78 0.27
CA PRO A 68 12.88 10.01 1.03
C PRO A 68 11.64 10.85 1.36
N LEU A 69 10.45 10.29 1.25
CA LEU A 69 9.18 11.00 1.45
C LEU A 69 9.05 11.69 2.80
N TYR A 70 9.61 11.10 3.87
CA TYR A 70 9.61 11.70 5.20
C TYR A 70 10.45 12.99 5.33
N THR A 71 11.32 13.28 4.34
CA THR A 71 12.14 14.50 4.30
C THR A 71 11.57 15.57 3.39
N VAL A 72 10.58 15.22 2.58
CA VAL A 72 9.91 16.14 1.65
C VAL A 72 8.98 17.05 2.46
N PRO A 73 9.00 18.38 2.28
CA PRO A 73 8.12 19.28 3.00
C PRO A 73 6.64 18.99 2.72
N SER A 74 5.79 19.22 3.71
CA SER A 74 4.35 19.08 3.50
C SER A 74 3.82 20.07 2.44
N PRO A 75 2.84 19.66 1.62
CA PRO A 75 2.13 20.59 0.74
C PRO A 75 1.29 21.61 1.53
N GLU A 76 0.77 21.23 2.69
CA GLU A 76 -0.07 22.06 3.55
C GLU A 76 0.57 22.33 4.91
N GLN A 77 0.13 23.41 5.56
CA GLN A 77 0.55 23.74 6.93
C GLN A 77 -0.04 22.76 7.95
N GLY A 78 0.63 22.59 9.08
CA GLY A 78 0.15 21.74 10.18
C GLY A 78 0.67 20.30 10.16
N PHE A 79 1.36 19.88 9.10
CA PHE A 79 1.99 18.55 8.99
C PHE A 79 3.50 18.68 8.94
N LYS A 80 4.21 17.71 9.54
CA LYS A 80 5.69 17.71 9.61
C LYS A 80 6.32 17.54 8.23
N ASN A 81 5.72 16.72 7.38
CA ASN A 81 6.26 16.37 6.07
C ASN A 81 5.16 15.86 5.13
N TYR A 82 5.57 15.63 3.90
CA TYR A 82 4.75 15.11 2.80
C TYR A 82 4.04 13.78 3.14
N ALA A 83 4.81 12.84 3.69
CA ALA A 83 4.28 11.52 4.01
C ALA A 83 3.27 11.56 5.17
N GLU A 84 3.44 12.47 6.14
CA GLU A 84 2.44 12.67 7.19
C GLU A 84 1.13 13.19 6.61
N TYR A 85 1.17 14.22 5.77
CA TYR A 85 -0.02 14.81 5.16
C TYR A 85 -0.87 13.77 4.39
N PHE A 86 -0.25 13.03 3.45
CA PHE A 86 -0.98 12.03 2.66
C PHE A 86 -1.27 10.75 3.45
N GLY A 87 -0.46 10.44 4.46
CA GLY A 87 -0.69 9.33 5.37
C GLY A 87 -1.93 9.55 6.22
N ASP A 88 -2.06 10.72 6.82
CA ASP A 88 -3.20 11.06 7.67
C ASP A 88 -4.52 11.14 6.86
N GLU A 89 -4.47 11.68 5.62
CA GLU A 89 -5.62 11.63 4.69
C GLU A 89 -6.05 10.16 4.45
N PHE A 90 -5.10 9.25 4.26
CA PHE A 90 -5.42 7.86 3.99
C PHE A 90 -5.91 7.10 5.24
N VAL A 91 -5.32 7.35 6.41
CA VAL A 91 -5.79 6.81 7.71
C VAL A 91 -7.24 7.22 8.00
N ASP A 92 -7.60 8.45 7.66
CA ASP A 92 -8.98 8.96 7.80
C ASP A 92 -9.96 8.13 6.96
N VAL A 93 -9.58 7.78 5.72
CA VAL A 93 -10.40 6.93 4.84
C VAL A 93 -10.55 5.51 5.41
N HIS A 94 -9.47 4.92 5.96
CA HIS A 94 -9.54 3.61 6.64
C HIS A 94 -10.54 3.66 7.80
N THR A 95 -10.43 4.69 8.64
CA THR A 95 -11.31 4.88 9.81
C THR A 95 -12.77 5.03 9.40
N LYS A 96 -13.06 5.84 8.37
CA LYS A 96 -14.42 5.99 7.81
C LYS A 96 -14.98 4.66 7.29
N ALA A 97 -14.14 3.84 6.66
CA ALA A 97 -14.52 2.50 6.21
C ALA A 97 -14.57 1.45 7.34
N GLY A 98 -14.24 1.85 8.59
CA GLY A 98 -14.23 0.97 9.75
C GLY A 98 -13.06 -0.01 9.80
N PHE A 99 -11.98 0.25 9.08
CA PHE A 99 -10.73 -0.50 9.17
C PHE A 99 -9.73 0.27 10.02
N THR A 100 -9.27 -0.34 11.11
CA THR A 100 -8.38 0.31 12.09
C THR A 100 -7.16 -0.57 12.38
N PRO A 101 -6.25 -0.76 11.42
CA PRO A 101 -5.03 -1.52 11.65
C PRO A 101 -4.10 -0.79 12.62
N ASN A 102 -3.12 -1.50 13.16
CA ASN A 102 -2.00 -0.91 13.88
C ASN A 102 -1.04 -0.28 12.87
N TYR A 103 -1.00 1.05 12.83
CA TYR A 103 -0.13 1.79 11.91
C TYR A 103 1.31 1.87 12.43
N TYR A 104 2.26 1.79 11.50
CA TYR A 104 3.66 2.08 11.75
C TYR A 104 4.32 2.69 10.50
N ARG A 105 5.47 3.31 10.66
CA ARG A 105 6.21 3.95 9.57
C ARG A 105 7.44 3.14 9.17
N ALA A 106 7.74 3.10 7.87
CA ALA A 106 8.95 2.45 7.38
C ALA A 106 10.22 3.07 7.99
N THR A 107 10.27 4.39 8.14
CA THR A 107 11.39 5.07 8.80
C THR A 107 11.62 4.62 10.24
N GLU A 108 10.57 4.38 11.00
CA GLU A 108 10.67 3.89 12.38
C GLU A 108 11.24 2.46 12.41
N LEU A 109 10.77 1.60 11.51
CA LEU A 109 11.26 0.23 11.38
C LEU A 109 12.76 0.20 11.08
N TYR A 110 13.21 1.03 10.14
CA TYR A 110 14.63 1.13 9.78
C TYR A 110 15.48 1.76 10.87
N ARG A 111 15.06 2.90 11.43
CA ARG A 111 15.80 3.62 12.47
C ARG A 111 15.92 2.85 13.78
N SER A 112 14.97 1.99 14.09
CA SER A 112 15.06 1.10 15.26
C SER A 112 16.20 0.07 15.16
N GLY A 113 16.75 -0.16 13.96
CA GLY A 113 17.75 -1.19 13.69
C GLY A 113 17.17 -2.57 13.41
N LYS A 114 15.84 -2.74 13.43
CA LYS A 114 15.20 -4.03 13.13
C LYS A 114 15.51 -4.58 11.74
N MET A 115 15.83 -3.68 10.80
CA MET A 115 16.20 -4.06 9.42
C MET A 115 17.69 -4.33 9.23
N ASP A 116 18.56 -3.97 10.18
CA ASP A 116 20.02 -3.99 10.01
C ASP A 116 20.57 -5.39 9.69
N ALA A 117 20.09 -6.43 10.39
CA ALA A 117 20.48 -7.82 10.12
C ALA A 117 20.11 -8.27 8.70
N TYR A 118 18.94 -7.86 8.20
CA TYR A 118 18.46 -8.22 6.85
C TYR A 118 19.19 -7.44 5.76
N ILE A 119 19.56 -6.19 6.03
CA ILE A 119 20.44 -5.40 5.16
C ILE A 119 21.79 -6.10 5.04
N LYS A 120 22.38 -6.53 6.15
CA LYS A 120 23.65 -7.25 6.18
C LYS A 120 23.59 -8.53 5.34
N ILE A 121 22.60 -9.39 5.59
CA ILE A 121 22.40 -10.63 4.83
C ILE A 121 22.25 -10.36 3.33
N ALA A 122 21.44 -9.36 2.96
CA ALA A 122 21.24 -9.00 1.56
C ALA A 122 22.50 -8.47 0.88
N LEU A 123 23.36 -7.73 1.58
CA LEU A 123 24.64 -7.24 1.09
C LEU A 123 25.67 -8.38 0.94
N GLU A 124 25.79 -9.24 1.93
CA GLU A 124 26.68 -10.42 1.89
C GLU A 124 26.28 -11.40 0.78
N ARG A 125 24.99 -11.47 0.45
CA ARG A 125 24.43 -12.33 -0.59
C ARG A 125 24.00 -11.58 -1.85
N ALA A 126 24.62 -10.41 -2.13
CA ALA A 126 24.23 -9.55 -3.26
C ALA A 126 24.33 -10.27 -4.62
N SER A 127 25.29 -11.19 -4.79
CA SER A 127 25.41 -12.02 -6.00
C SER A 127 24.20 -12.94 -6.21
N ASP A 128 23.72 -13.56 -5.13
CA ASP A 128 22.53 -14.41 -5.16
C ASP A 128 21.26 -13.57 -5.45
N VAL A 129 21.16 -12.37 -4.86
CA VAL A 129 20.07 -11.44 -5.14
C VAL A 129 20.04 -11.06 -6.62
N ARG A 130 21.18 -10.71 -7.21
CA ARG A 130 21.29 -10.41 -8.66
C ARG A 130 20.87 -11.59 -9.52
N ARG A 131 21.30 -12.80 -9.17
CA ARG A 131 20.92 -14.02 -9.86
C ARG A 131 19.42 -14.27 -9.81
N ILE A 132 18.77 -14.14 -8.64
CA ILE A 132 17.31 -14.27 -8.49
C ILE A 132 16.58 -13.24 -9.33
N LEU A 133 17.00 -11.97 -9.31
CA LEU A 133 16.40 -10.90 -10.11
C LEU A 133 16.43 -11.24 -11.62
N LYS A 134 17.58 -11.77 -12.10
CA LYS A 134 17.73 -12.17 -13.50
C LYS A 134 16.87 -13.40 -13.84
N GLU A 135 16.97 -14.48 -13.05
CA GLU A 135 16.29 -15.74 -13.31
C GLU A 135 14.76 -15.61 -13.24
N VAL A 136 14.24 -14.86 -12.25
CA VAL A 136 12.80 -14.78 -11.99
C VAL A 136 12.12 -13.70 -12.81
N SER A 137 12.72 -12.51 -12.93
CA SER A 137 12.09 -11.35 -13.60
C SER A 137 12.84 -10.81 -14.81
N GLY A 138 13.93 -11.44 -15.22
CA GLY A 138 14.76 -10.95 -16.33
C GLY A 138 15.50 -9.63 -16.03
N SER A 139 15.46 -9.15 -14.77
CA SER A 139 16.11 -7.88 -14.40
C SER A 139 17.60 -8.08 -14.18
N GLU A 140 18.39 -7.72 -15.16
CA GLU A 140 19.85 -7.77 -15.06
C GLU A 140 20.40 -6.59 -14.23
N LYS A 141 21.40 -6.89 -13.40
CA LYS A 141 22.16 -5.93 -12.61
C LYS A 141 23.63 -6.17 -12.86
N ASP A 142 24.41 -5.09 -12.94
CA ASP A 142 25.88 -5.22 -13.06
C ASP A 142 26.49 -5.88 -11.81
N GLU A 143 27.72 -6.38 -11.93
CA GLU A 143 28.37 -7.13 -10.87
C GLU A 143 28.63 -6.31 -9.60
N SER A 144 28.80 -5.01 -9.74
CA SER A 144 29.03 -4.07 -8.63
C SER A 144 27.75 -3.65 -7.91
N TRP A 145 26.57 -3.96 -8.48
CA TRP A 145 25.31 -3.52 -7.89
C TRP A 145 25.06 -4.17 -6.53
N LEU A 146 24.70 -3.35 -5.56
CA LEU A 146 24.25 -3.78 -4.23
C LEU A 146 22.76 -3.48 -4.04
N PRO A 147 22.04 -4.33 -3.27
CA PRO A 147 20.59 -4.24 -3.10
C PRO A 147 20.17 -3.16 -2.09
N VAL A 148 20.86 -2.02 -2.05
CA VAL A 148 20.55 -0.88 -1.18
C VAL A 148 20.63 0.43 -1.93
N SER A 149 19.81 1.39 -1.50
CA SER A 149 19.87 2.80 -1.89
C SER A 149 20.28 3.62 -0.67
N VAL A 150 21.43 4.30 -0.77
CA VAL A 150 21.96 5.15 0.28
C VAL A 150 21.32 6.53 0.22
N VAL A 151 20.97 7.11 1.36
CA VAL A 151 20.57 8.52 1.44
C VAL A 151 21.83 9.39 1.34
N CYS A 152 21.98 10.14 0.26
CA CYS A 152 23.16 10.96 0.02
C CYS A 152 23.36 12.00 1.14
N GLU A 153 24.51 11.98 1.79
CA GLU A 153 24.84 12.89 2.90
C GLU A 153 24.84 14.37 2.50
N LYS A 154 25.11 14.67 1.21
CA LYS A 154 25.16 16.05 0.71
C LYS A 154 23.79 16.61 0.30
N CYS A 155 22.99 15.85 -0.48
CA CYS A 155 21.74 16.37 -1.05
C CYS A 155 20.47 15.69 -0.49
N GLY A 156 20.63 14.65 0.34
CA GLY A 156 19.50 13.93 0.94
C GLY A 156 18.74 13.02 -0.04
N LYS A 157 19.13 12.90 -1.29
CA LYS A 157 18.46 12.05 -2.27
C LYS A 157 18.96 10.62 -2.18
N MET A 158 18.04 9.66 -2.35
CA MET A 158 18.36 8.23 -2.39
C MET A 158 18.16 7.60 -3.77
N MET A 159 17.32 8.19 -4.60
CA MET A 159 17.03 7.71 -5.94
C MET A 159 18.21 7.92 -6.90
N THR A 160 19.05 8.92 -6.62
CA THR A 160 20.21 9.31 -7.41
C THR A 160 21.51 8.62 -7.00
N THR A 161 21.48 7.79 -5.95
CA THR A 161 22.67 7.10 -5.45
C THR A 161 22.84 5.71 -6.05
N ARG A 162 24.10 5.27 -6.12
CA ARG A 162 24.52 3.91 -6.46
C ARG A 162 25.49 3.44 -5.39
N ALA A 163 25.11 2.36 -4.69
CA ALA A 163 25.98 1.72 -3.71
C ALA A 163 26.91 0.70 -4.39
N TYR A 164 28.11 0.57 -3.87
CA TYR A 164 29.14 -0.37 -4.33
C TYR A 164 30.11 -0.70 -3.19
N ASP A 165 30.97 -1.67 -3.38
CA ASP A 165 32.09 -1.98 -2.50
C ASP A 165 31.73 -2.10 -1.02
N TYR A 166 31.03 -3.19 -0.68
CA TYR A 166 30.69 -3.53 0.71
C TYR A 166 31.84 -4.27 1.39
N ASP A 167 32.30 -3.75 2.52
CA ASP A 167 33.45 -4.28 3.30
C ASP A 167 33.05 -4.96 4.61
N SER A 168 31.79 -5.37 4.76
CA SER A 168 31.15 -5.94 5.95
C SER A 168 30.66 -4.94 7.01
N GLU A 169 31.11 -3.70 6.97
CA GLU A 169 30.67 -2.63 7.90
C GLU A 169 30.06 -1.44 7.15
N THR A 170 30.62 -1.11 6.00
CA THR A 170 30.24 0.07 5.23
C THR A 170 30.04 -0.23 3.76
N VAL A 171 29.30 0.64 3.09
CA VAL A 171 29.17 0.65 1.61
C VAL A 171 29.70 1.96 1.06
N GLY A 172 30.47 1.87 -0.03
CA GLY A 172 30.77 3.03 -0.85
C GLY A 172 29.53 3.43 -1.64
N TYR A 173 29.36 4.72 -1.91
CA TYR A 173 28.31 5.19 -2.81
C TYR A 173 28.71 6.41 -3.62
N SER A 174 28.07 6.56 -4.78
CA SER A 174 28.12 7.76 -5.60
C SER A 174 26.72 8.28 -5.87
N CYS A 175 26.53 9.59 -5.81
CA CYS A 175 25.30 10.28 -6.19
C CYS A 175 25.49 10.81 -7.62
N ASP A 176 25.38 9.91 -8.61
CA ASP A 176 25.72 10.14 -10.02
C ASP A 176 24.61 9.75 -11.01
N LYS A 177 23.53 9.14 -10.53
CA LYS A 177 22.36 8.81 -11.36
C LYS A 177 21.44 10.00 -11.52
N ASN A 178 20.86 10.16 -12.71
CA ASN A 178 19.86 11.17 -12.99
C ASN A 178 18.59 10.50 -13.58
N PRO A 179 17.86 9.73 -12.75
CA PRO A 179 16.64 9.11 -13.21
C PRO A 179 15.53 10.16 -13.33
N ASP A 180 14.85 10.16 -14.46
CA ASP A 180 13.71 11.04 -14.75
C ASP A 180 13.96 12.52 -14.35
N GLU A 181 13.18 13.04 -13.39
CA GLU A 181 13.29 14.43 -12.91
C GLU A 181 14.32 14.64 -11.80
N ALA A 182 14.88 13.56 -11.22
CA ALA A 182 15.83 13.66 -10.11
C ALA A 182 17.25 13.99 -10.61
N LYS A 183 17.84 15.05 -10.07
CA LYS A 183 19.23 15.45 -10.38
C LYS A 183 20.19 15.04 -9.28
N SER A 184 21.27 14.38 -9.66
CA SER A 184 22.39 14.04 -8.79
C SER A 184 23.22 15.26 -8.39
N CYS A 185 24.01 15.14 -7.31
CA CYS A 185 24.88 16.23 -6.84
C CYS A 185 26.39 15.95 -7.02
N GLY A 186 26.75 14.81 -7.62
CA GLY A 186 28.12 14.42 -7.86
C GLY A 186 28.93 14.01 -6.61
N HIS A 187 28.28 13.93 -5.43
CA HIS A 187 28.94 13.52 -4.20
C HIS A 187 29.23 12.02 -4.17
N SER A 188 30.37 11.65 -3.60
CA SER A 188 30.70 10.26 -3.29
C SER A 188 31.16 10.17 -1.84
N GLY A 189 30.86 9.05 -1.20
CA GLY A 189 31.19 8.83 0.20
C GLY A 189 31.14 7.35 0.57
N ARG A 190 31.31 7.06 1.85
CA ARG A 190 31.20 5.72 2.41
C ARG A 190 30.43 5.82 3.73
N VAL A 191 29.44 4.97 3.90
CA VAL A 191 28.54 5.00 5.08
C VAL A 191 28.26 3.60 5.60
N ALA A 192 27.99 3.48 6.90
CA ALA A 192 27.37 2.30 7.46
C ALA A 192 25.89 2.26 7.02
N PRO A 193 25.42 1.21 6.33
CA PRO A 193 24.06 1.20 5.73
C PRO A 193 22.93 0.88 6.73
N TRP A 194 23.17 1.13 8.01
CA TRP A 194 22.31 0.77 9.13
C TRP A 194 21.44 1.95 9.57
N ARG A 195 20.39 1.64 10.35
CA ARG A 195 19.55 2.61 11.07
C ARG A 195 19.01 3.75 10.21
N GLY A 196 18.63 3.42 8.96
CA GLY A 196 17.98 4.37 8.06
C GLY A 196 18.95 5.26 7.25
N THR A 197 20.26 5.00 7.23
CA THR A 197 21.19 5.63 6.27
C THR A 197 21.04 5.07 4.87
N ALA A 198 20.57 3.83 4.75
CA ALA A 198 20.22 3.18 3.49
C ALA A 198 18.92 2.40 3.63
N LYS A 199 18.28 2.14 2.48
CA LYS A 199 17.08 1.31 2.35
C LYS A 199 17.35 0.18 1.37
N LEU A 200 16.83 -1.00 1.65
CA LEU A 200 16.86 -2.14 0.73
C LEU A 200 16.11 -1.82 -0.57
N PHE A 201 16.59 -2.38 -1.67
CA PHE A 201 15.86 -2.39 -2.94
C PHE A 201 14.47 -3.01 -2.74
N TRP A 202 13.42 -2.37 -3.22
CA TRP A 202 12.04 -2.62 -2.81
C TRP A 202 11.57 -4.08 -2.86
N LYS A 203 12.01 -4.90 -3.86
CA LYS A 203 11.67 -6.33 -3.92
C LYS A 203 12.38 -7.15 -2.83
N VAL A 204 13.55 -6.68 -2.38
CA VAL A 204 14.31 -7.27 -1.27
C VAL A 204 13.77 -6.77 0.06
N ASP A 205 13.44 -5.48 0.13
CA ASP A 205 12.81 -4.84 1.28
C ASP A 205 11.51 -5.54 1.67
N TRP A 206 10.68 -5.85 0.68
CA TRP A 206 9.41 -6.52 0.88
C TRP A 206 9.60 -7.89 1.57
N ALA A 207 10.48 -8.74 1.03
CA ALA A 207 10.81 -10.04 1.62
C ALA A 207 11.45 -9.90 3.01
N ALA A 208 12.37 -8.95 3.20
CA ALA A 208 13.01 -8.69 4.48
C ALA A 208 12.01 -8.29 5.57
N LYS A 209 11.03 -7.45 5.24
CA LYS A 209 9.97 -7.02 6.14
C LYS A 209 9.06 -8.17 6.59
N TRP A 210 8.78 -9.14 5.71
CA TRP A 210 8.02 -10.32 6.11
C TRP A 210 8.71 -11.08 7.24
N VAL A 211 10.01 -11.34 7.07
CA VAL A 211 10.78 -12.09 8.05
C VAL A 211 11.01 -11.27 9.32
N ALA A 212 11.37 -9.99 9.17
CA ALA A 212 11.65 -9.10 10.31
C ALA A 212 10.46 -8.91 11.24
N GLN A 213 9.25 -9.10 10.74
CA GLN A 213 8.01 -8.89 11.49
C GLN A 213 7.23 -10.18 11.77
N GLY A 214 7.60 -11.31 11.18
CA GLY A 214 6.86 -12.57 11.32
C GLY A 214 5.48 -12.50 10.67
N VAL A 215 5.42 -12.07 9.41
CA VAL A 215 4.16 -11.91 8.67
C VAL A 215 3.63 -13.26 8.21
N ASP A 216 2.38 -13.58 8.55
CA ASP A 216 1.70 -14.81 8.13
C ASP A 216 0.86 -14.62 6.88
N ILE A 217 0.22 -13.45 6.72
CA ILE A 217 -0.68 -13.14 5.61
C ILE A 217 -0.36 -11.75 5.05
N GLU A 218 -0.09 -11.68 3.76
CA GLU A 218 0.00 -10.43 3.02
C GLU A 218 -0.30 -10.67 1.55
N GLY A 219 -1.35 -10.08 1.04
CA GLY A 219 -1.72 -10.12 -0.37
C GLY A 219 -1.18 -8.93 -1.15
N GLY A 220 -1.56 -8.87 -2.41
CA GLY A 220 -1.21 -7.76 -3.30
C GLY A 220 -2.09 -7.71 -4.53
N GLY A 221 -2.05 -6.62 -5.28
CA GLY A 221 -2.66 -6.58 -6.61
C GLY A 221 -2.13 -7.73 -7.47
N LYS A 222 -2.98 -8.34 -8.28
CA LYS A 222 -2.66 -9.54 -9.08
C LYS A 222 -1.40 -9.40 -9.94
N ASP A 223 -1.08 -8.18 -10.38
CA ASP A 223 0.11 -7.89 -11.18
C ASP A 223 1.41 -8.16 -10.42
N HIS A 224 1.41 -8.08 -9.09
CA HIS A 224 2.54 -8.46 -8.27
C HIS A 224 2.74 -9.97 -8.17
N SER A 225 1.64 -10.75 -8.14
CA SER A 225 1.65 -12.20 -7.95
C SER A 225 1.77 -13.00 -9.25
N THR A 226 1.85 -12.33 -10.41
CA THR A 226 2.11 -13.00 -11.70
C THR A 226 3.53 -13.56 -11.77
N LYS A 227 3.76 -14.58 -12.61
CA LYS A 227 5.10 -15.14 -12.85
C LYS A 227 6.08 -14.04 -13.29
N GLY A 228 7.21 -13.92 -12.63
CA GLY A 228 8.19 -12.84 -12.84
C GLY A 228 7.80 -11.49 -12.20
N GLY A 229 6.63 -11.42 -11.59
CA GLY A 229 6.17 -10.24 -10.84
C GLY A 229 6.97 -9.98 -9.58
N SER A 230 6.66 -8.89 -8.93
CA SER A 230 7.42 -8.46 -7.75
C SER A 230 7.27 -9.39 -6.56
N ARG A 231 6.08 -9.97 -6.37
CA ARG A 231 5.81 -10.95 -5.32
C ARG A 231 6.56 -12.25 -5.57
N ASP A 232 6.59 -12.72 -6.84
CA ASP A 232 7.33 -13.91 -7.23
C ASP A 232 8.84 -13.76 -6.91
N VAL A 233 9.41 -12.61 -7.26
CA VAL A 233 10.81 -12.29 -6.89
C VAL A 233 10.99 -12.26 -5.36
N ALA A 234 10.10 -11.59 -4.62
CA ALA A 234 10.18 -11.50 -3.17
C ALA A 234 10.05 -12.87 -2.49
N ASN A 235 9.20 -13.76 -3.01
CA ASN A 235 9.09 -15.14 -2.54
C ASN A 235 10.39 -15.92 -2.69
N HIS A 236 11.08 -15.77 -3.84
CA HIS A 236 12.39 -16.40 -4.06
C HIS A 236 13.47 -15.83 -3.14
N ILE A 237 13.45 -14.51 -2.92
CA ILE A 237 14.37 -13.84 -1.99
C ILE A 237 14.11 -14.31 -0.55
N CYS A 238 12.85 -14.37 -0.11
CA CYS A 238 12.48 -14.83 1.20
C CYS A 238 13.05 -16.23 1.48
N ARG A 239 12.82 -17.18 0.56
CA ARG A 239 13.32 -18.54 0.72
C ARG A 239 14.82 -18.67 0.58
N LYS A 240 15.41 -18.05 -0.46
CA LYS A 240 16.80 -18.30 -0.83
C LYS A 240 17.81 -17.36 -0.15
N ILE A 241 17.40 -16.19 0.29
CA ILE A 241 18.29 -15.20 0.92
C ILE A 241 18.08 -15.16 2.44
N PHE A 242 16.82 -15.19 2.88
CA PHE A 242 16.46 -15.07 4.29
C PHE A 242 16.09 -16.40 4.95
N ASP A 243 16.18 -17.52 4.22
CA ASP A 243 15.91 -18.88 4.71
C ASP A 243 14.57 -19.01 5.46
N SER A 244 13.53 -18.36 4.93
CA SER A 244 12.18 -18.30 5.51
C SER A 244 11.10 -18.52 4.47
N GLU A 245 9.92 -19.02 4.89
CA GLU A 245 8.78 -19.12 4.00
C GLU A 245 8.08 -17.75 3.85
N PRO A 246 7.65 -17.39 2.63
CA PRO A 246 6.87 -16.18 2.42
C PRO A 246 5.48 -16.32 3.03
N PRO A 247 4.82 -15.19 3.40
CA PRO A 247 3.46 -15.20 3.91
C PRO A 247 2.47 -15.73 2.88
N PHE A 248 1.31 -16.18 3.37
CA PHE A 248 0.19 -16.59 2.51
C PHE A 248 -0.22 -15.43 1.61
N ASP A 249 -0.25 -15.68 0.29
CA ASP A 249 -0.58 -14.70 -0.74
C ASP A 249 -2.08 -14.66 -1.03
N ILE A 250 -2.64 -13.46 -1.08
CA ILE A 250 -4.04 -13.23 -1.46
C ILE A 250 -4.05 -12.23 -2.61
N PRO A 251 -3.84 -12.68 -3.86
CA PRO A 251 -3.90 -11.81 -5.02
C PRO A 251 -5.35 -11.31 -5.25
N TYR A 252 -5.51 -10.02 -5.46
CA TYR A 252 -6.79 -9.41 -5.74
C TYR A 252 -6.78 -8.59 -7.04
N GLU A 253 -7.96 -8.53 -7.67
CA GLU A 253 -8.18 -7.79 -8.91
C GLU A 253 -8.20 -6.27 -8.69
N PHE A 254 -8.03 -5.54 -9.80
CA PHE A 254 -7.98 -4.09 -9.79
C PHE A 254 -9.32 -3.44 -9.44
N PHE A 255 -9.20 -2.27 -8.84
CA PHE A 255 -10.29 -1.31 -8.73
C PHE A 255 -10.13 -0.27 -9.84
N LEU A 256 -11.17 -0.11 -10.65
CA LEU A 256 -11.24 0.85 -11.75
C LEU A 256 -12.24 1.96 -11.41
N VAL A 257 -12.07 3.11 -12.01
CA VAL A 257 -13.04 4.19 -11.99
C VAL A 257 -13.37 4.59 -13.42
N GLY A 258 -14.60 4.36 -13.84
CA GLY A 258 -15.05 4.57 -15.21
C GLY A 258 -14.18 3.81 -16.24
N GLY A 259 -13.87 2.54 -15.96
CA GLY A 259 -13.08 1.64 -16.81
C GLY A 259 -11.58 1.94 -16.85
N LYS A 260 -11.05 2.85 -16.02
CA LYS A 260 -9.65 3.28 -16.08
C LYS A 260 -8.87 2.87 -14.84
N LYS A 261 -7.64 2.33 -15.06
CA LYS A 261 -6.67 2.08 -14.00
C LYS A 261 -6.09 3.42 -13.50
N MET A 262 -5.93 3.53 -12.18
CA MET A 262 -5.48 4.74 -11.49
C MET A 262 -3.99 4.71 -11.17
N ALA A 263 -3.38 5.88 -10.91
CA ALA A 263 -1.99 6.02 -10.49
C ALA A 263 -1.81 7.24 -9.56
N SER A 264 -1.56 7.00 -8.27
CA SER A 264 -1.36 8.06 -7.25
C SER A 264 -0.20 8.98 -7.56
N SER A 265 0.96 8.43 -7.93
CA SER A 265 2.16 9.21 -8.25
C SER A 265 1.99 10.15 -9.46
N LYS A 266 0.99 9.89 -10.31
CA LYS A 266 0.67 10.73 -11.48
C LYS A 266 -0.58 11.60 -11.28
N GLY A 267 -1.22 11.54 -10.09
CA GLY A 267 -2.45 12.28 -9.80
C GLY A 267 -3.63 11.90 -10.70
N ARG A 268 -3.71 10.63 -11.13
CA ARG A 268 -4.74 10.15 -12.06
C ARG A 268 -5.74 9.25 -11.36
N GLY A 269 -7.04 9.53 -11.56
CA GLY A 269 -8.18 8.76 -11.03
C GLY A 269 -8.79 9.39 -9.79
N ALA A 270 -9.84 8.77 -9.26
CA ALA A 270 -10.47 9.19 -8.02
C ALA A 270 -9.59 8.84 -6.81
N SER A 271 -9.41 9.79 -5.92
CA SER A 271 -8.73 9.53 -4.65
C SER A 271 -9.59 8.66 -3.73
N ALA A 272 -8.95 7.97 -2.80
CA ALA A 272 -9.64 7.22 -1.76
C ALA A 272 -10.54 8.15 -0.92
N LYS A 273 -10.07 9.37 -0.66
CA LYS A 273 -10.82 10.39 0.08
C LYS A 273 -12.07 10.82 -0.68
N GLU A 274 -11.97 11.21 -1.95
CA GLU A 274 -13.13 11.60 -2.77
C GLU A 274 -14.20 10.50 -2.81
N MET A 275 -13.78 9.24 -2.98
CA MET A 275 -14.70 8.11 -2.99
C MET A 275 -15.31 7.84 -1.61
N SER A 276 -14.54 7.99 -0.53
CA SER A 276 -15.06 7.85 0.83
C SER A 276 -16.00 8.98 1.25
N ASP A 277 -15.86 10.17 0.66
CA ASP A 277 -16.74 11.31 0.90
C ASP A 277 -18.05 11.20 0.07
N LEU A 278 -18.01 10.47 -1.05
CA LEU A 278 -19.19 10.22 -1.90
C LEU A 278 -20.17 9.24 -1.27
N PHE A 279 -19.70 8.27 -0.49
CA PHE A 279 -20.50 7.17 0.02
C PHE A 279 -20.60 7.16 1.55
N PRO A 280 -21.76 6.80 2.13
CA PRO A 280 -21.83 6.36 3.52
C PRO A 280 -20.90 5.15 3.75
N PRO A 281 -20.39 4.96 4.97
CA PRO A 281 -19.45 3.86 5.28
C PRO A 281 -19.91 2.47 4.80
N GLN A 282 -21.17 2.15 4.96
CA GLN A 282 -21.75 0.85 4.57
C GLN A 282 -21.71 0.64 3.06
N ILE A 283 -22.08 1.66 2.29
CA ILE A 283 -22.02 1.62 0.82
C ILE A 283 -20.57 1.58 0.35
N PHE A 284 -19.68 2.35 0.99
CA PHE A 284 -18.26 2.29 0.66
C PHE A 284 -17.66 0.91 0.94
N ARG A 285 -18.03 0.27 2.06
CA ARG A 285 -17.66 -1.12 2.33
C ARG A 285 -18.23 -2.07 1.28
N LEU A 286 -19.49 -1.95 0.89
CA LEU A 286 -20.09 -2.77 -0.17
C LEU A 286 -19.32 -2.65 -1.47
N VAL A 287 -18.91 -1.44 -1.87
CA VAL A 287 -18.04 -1.23 -3.04
C VAL A 287 -16.75 -2.03 -2.94
N LEU A 288 -16.12 -2.05 -1.76
CA LEU A 288 -14.81 -2.66 -1.56
C LEU A 288 -14.85 -4.20 -1.44
N ILE A 289 -15.91 -4.75 -0.81
CA ILE A 289 -15.99 -6.18 -0.46
C ILE A 289 -17.11 -6.94 -1.18
N GLY A 290 -18.02 -6.27 -1.88
CA GLY A 290 -19.20 -6.89 -2.48
C GLY A 290 -18.90 -7.80 -3.68
N LYS A 291 -17.71 -7.71 -4.27
CA LYS A 291 -17.27 -8.59 -5.36
C LYS A 291 -16.18 -9.54 -4.91
N ASP A 292 -16.14 -10.73 -5.51
CA ASP A 292 -15.06 -11.68 -5.32
C ASP A 292 -13.68 -11.00 -5.52
N ILE A 293 -12.68 -11.47 -4.79
CA ILE A 293 -11.32 -10.92 -4.88
C ILE A 293 -10.71 -11.06 -6.28
N ARG A 294 -11.18 -12.01 -7.09
CA ARG A 294 -10.76 -12.27 -8.47
C ARG A 294 -11.56 -11.47 -9.49
N GLU A 295 -12.55 -10.70 -9.06
CA GLU A 295 -13.35 -9.83 -9.93
C GLU A 295 -12.89 -8.38 -9.82
N GLN A 296 -12.86 -7.70 -10.98
CA GLN A 296 -12.60 -6.27 -11.01
C GLN A 296 -13.77 -5.50 -10.42
N ILE A 297 -13.44 -4.52 -9.59
CA ILE A 297 -14.40 -3.51 -9.19
C ILE A 297 -14.29 -2.37 -10.19
N ASP A 298 -15.43 -1.93 -10.74
CA ASP A 298 -15.50 -0.71 -11.55
C ASP A 298 -16.67 0.14 -11.07
N VAL A 299 -16.37 1.35 -10.65
CA VAL A 299 -17.36 2.33 -10.19
C VAL A 299 -17.25 3.58 -11.03
N ASP A 300 -18.32 3.91 -11.72
CA ASP A 300 -18.48 5.20 -12.41
C ASP A 300 -19.32 6.14 -11.52
N PRO A 301 -18.70 7.15 -10.89
CA PRO A 301 -19.43 8.04 -9.98
C PRO A 301 -20.42 8.97 -10.73
N VAL A 302 -20.33 9.07 -12.05
CA VAL A 302 -21.22 9.92 -12.89
C VAL A 302 -22.35 9.12 -13.53
N GLY A 303 -22.18 7.77 -13.63
CA GLY A 303 -23.12 6.88 -14.29
C GLY A 303 -24.13 6.23 -13.34
N GLU A 304 -24.73 5.14 -13.82
CA GLU A 304 -25.72 4.37 -13.06
C GLU A 304 -25.11 3.49 -11.94
N SER A 305 -23.79 3.43 -11.82
CA SER A 305 -23.12 2.60 -10.82
C SER A 305 -23.53 2.96 -9.40
N VAL A 306 -23.69 4.26 -9.12
CA VAL A 306 -24.06 4.75 -7.77
C VAL A 306 -25.49 4.34 -7.41
N PRO A 307 -26.54 4.63 -8.21
CA PRO A 307 -27.89 4.13 -7.93
C PRO A 307 -27.97 2.62 -7.75
N ARG A 308 -27.27 1.85 -8.60
CA ARG A 308 -27.24 0.37 -8.53
C ARG A 308 -26.58 -0.15 -7.25
N LEU A 309 -25.59 0.54 -6.70
CA LEU A 309 -24.98 0.17 -5.43
C LEU A 309 -25.96 0.31 -4.27
N TYR A 310 -26.77 1.37 -4.26
CA TYR A 310 -27.79 1.57 -3.24
C TYR A 310 -28.93 0.57 -3.40
N ASP A 311 -29.40 0.31 -4.62
CA ASP A 311 -30.40 -0.71 -4.88
C ASP A 311 -29.91 -2.10 -4.41
N TRP A 312 -28.66 -2.43 -4.67
CA TRP A 312 -28.05 -3.67 -4.22
C TRP A 312 -27.99 -3.76 -2.69
N TYR A 313 -27.56 -2.68 -2.03
CA TYR A 313 -27.57 -2.64 -0.55
C TYR A 313 -28.97 -2.82 0.03
N ASP A 314 -29.99 -2.18 -0.56
CA ASP A 314 -31.40 -2.33 -0.16
C ASP A 314 -31.89 -3.78 -0.36
N GLU A 315 -31.49 -4.46 -1.43
CA GLU A 315 -31.81 -5.87 -1.68
C GLU A 315 -31.18 -6.81 -0.63
N LEU A 316 -29.92 -6.53 -0.23
CA LEU A 316 -29.27 -7.27 0.84
C LEU A 316 -30.00 -7.06 2.18
N ALA A 317 -30.41 -5.84 2.48
CA ALA A 317 -31.18 -5.52 3.68
C ALA A 317 -32.54 -6.22 3.70
N ASP A 318 -33.25 -6.26 2.56
CA ASP A 318 -34.52 -6.98 2.43
C ASP A 318 -34.34 -8.47 2.73
N GLY A 319 -33.28 -9.09 2.18
CA GLY A 319 -32.98 -10.49 2.44
C GLY A 319 -32.76 -10.80 3.92
N VAL A 320 -32.07 -9.92 4.64
CA VAL A 320 -31.89 -10.07 6.10
C VAL A 320 -33.22 -9.92 6.85
N ARG A 321 -34.05 -8.95 6.47
CA ARG A 321 -35.39 -8.78 7.07
C ARG A 321 -36.33 -9.97 6.85
N GLU A 322 -36.22 -10.62 5.70
CA GLU A 322 -36.96 -11.85 5.36
C GLU A 322 -36.41 -13.10 6.04
N GLY A 323 -35.33 -12.97 6.82
CA GLY A 323 -34.72 -14.08 7.55
C GLY A 323 -33.84 -14.99 6.69
N ARG A 324 -33.35 -14.53 5.56
CA ARG A 324 -32.36 -15.28 4.80
C ARG A 324 -31.07 -15.48 5.59
N VAL A 325 -30.49 -16.67 5.49
CA VAL A 325 -29.22 -17.05 6.10
C VAL A 325 -28.33 -17.61 4.98
N ASP A 326 -27.69 -16.72 4.25
CA ASP A 326 -26.86 -17.05 3.10
C ASP A 326 -25.68 -16.06 2.99
N ASP A 327 -24.89 -16.18 1.94
CA ASP A 327 -23.75 -15.30 1.69
C ASP A 327 -24.17 -13.84 1.50
N TYR A 328 -25.37 -13.58 0.99
CA TYR A 328 -25.90 -12.21 0.81
C TYR A 328 -26.21 -11.55 2.15
N SER A 329 -26.85 -12.27 3.06
CA SER A 329 -27.10 -11.76 4.42
C SER A 329 -25.80 -11.58 5.20
N ARG A 330 -24.82 -12.46 4.98
CA ARG A 330 -23.47 -12.32 5.53
C ARG A 330 -22.78 -11.07 4.97
N LEU A 331 -22.85 -10.84 3.66
CA LEU A 331 -22.29 -9.65 3.03
C LEU A 331 -22.89 -8.37 3.62
N PHE A 332 -24.22 -8.32 3.78
CA PHE A 332 -24.89 -7.18 4.41
C PHE A 332 -24.31 -6.88 5.80
N THR A 333 -24.20 -7.92 6.65
CA THR A 333 -23.61 -7.79 7.98
C THR A 333 -22.18 -7.26 7.93
N LEU A 334 -21.36 -7.71 6.96
CA LEU A 334 -19.98 -7.28 6.79
C LEU A 334 -19.87 -5.85 6.24
N CYS A 335 -20.89 -5.33 5.57
CA CYS A 335 -20.95 -3.92 5.17
C CYS A 335 -21.15 -3.00 6.37
N GLU A 336 -21.76 -3.47 7.47
CA GLU A 336 -21.87 -2.68 8.68
C GLU A 336 -20.50 -2.52 9.37
N LEU A 337 -20.31 -1.37 10.02
CA LEU A 337 -19.12 -1.12 10.81
C LEU A 337 -19.01 -2.14 11.94
N PRO A 338 -17.82 -2.68 12.25
CA PRO A 338 -17.65 -3.72 13.27
C PRO A 338 -18.30 -3.37 14.62
N SER A 339 -18.21 -2.10 15.04
CA SER A 339 -18.80 -1.61 16.27
C SER A 339 -20.34 -1.63 16.31
N LYS A 340 -21.00 -1.78 15.16
CA LYS A 340 -22.46 -1.77 15.01
C LYS A 340 -23.06 -3.14 14.72
N ARG A 341 -22.27 -4.19 14.54
CA ARG A 341 -22.75 -5.52 14.13
C ARG A 341 -23.44 -6.29 15.24
N ALA A 342 -23.01 -6.12 16.49
CA ALA A 342 -23.60 -6.84 17.62
C ALA A 342 -25.06 -6.43 17.82
N GLY A 343 -26.00 -7.40 17.67
CA GLY A 343 -27.42 -7.16 17.78
C GLY A 343 -28.04 -6.32 16.66
N PHE A 344 -27.33 -6.14 15.56
CA PHE A 344 -27.82 -5.37 14.43
C PHE A 344 -29.00 -6.05 13.77
N THR A 345 -30.09 -5.29 13.63
CA THR A 345 -31.26 -5.67 12.84
C THR A 345 -31.38 -4.70 11.67
N ALA A 346 -31.59 -5.23 10.46
CA ALA A 346 -31.75 -4.38 9.28
C ALA A 346 -32.94 -3.44 9.46
N PRO A 347 -32.74 -2.11 9.56
CA PRO A 347 -33.85 -1.17 9.68
C PRO A 347 -34.68 -1.18 8.41
N TRP A 348 -35.95 -0.85 8.52
CA TRP A 348 -36.73 -0.53 7.34
C TRP A 348 -36.27 0.83 6.81
N ASN A 349 -35.89 0.88 5.54
CA ASN A 349 -35.53 2.10 4.86
C ASN A 349 -36.36 2.25 3.60
N MET A 350 -36.69 3.49 3.25
CA MET A 350 -37.20 3.80 1.91
C MET A 350 -36.06 3.54 0.90
N ARG A 351 -36.36 2.86 -0.21
CA ARG A 351 -35.34 2.53 -1.21
C ARG A 351 -34.76 3.81 -1.82
N PHE A 352 -33.47 3.79 -2.10
CA PHE A 352 -32.76 4.94 -2.67
C PHE A 352 -33.45 5.48 -3.93
N ARG A 353 -33.90 4.62 -4.86
CA ARG A 353 -34.59 5.01 -6.08
C ARG A 353 -35.93 5.71 -5.81
N GLU A 354 -36.65 5.34 -4.73
CA GLU A 354 -37.91 5.98 -4.34
C GLU A 354 -37.66 7.39 -3.81
N VAL A 355 -36.62 7.54 -2.96
CA VAL A 355 -36.19 8.84 -2.46
C VAL A 355 -35.71 9.73 -3.61
N ALA A 356 -34.88 9.20 -4.51
CA ALA A 356 -34.39 9.93 -5.68
C ALA A 356 -35.53 10.41 -6.59
N PHE A 357 -36.54 9.57 -6.79
CA PHE A 357 -37.73 9.95 -7.56
C PHE A 357 -38.52 11.07 -6.90
N ILE A 358 -38.76 10.97 -5.59
CA ILE A 358 -39.52 12.00 -4.83
C ILE A 358 -38.79 13.36 -4.84
N VAL A 359 -37.46 13.35 -4.72
CA VAL A 359 -36.67 14.59 -4.69
C VAL A 359 -36.58 15.29 -6.05
N GLN A 360 -36.82 14.55 -7.15
CA GLN A 360 -36.85 15.09 -8.51
C GLN A 360 -38.23 15.66 -8.93
N MET A 361 -39.28 15.39 -8.16
CA MET A 361 -40.63 15.96 -8.37
C MET A 361 -40.75 17.37 -7.77
#